data_da0f24bacf80cef5c0b64b2e5b93e6e4
#
_entry.id   da0f24bacf80cef5c0b64b2e5b93e6e4
#
_cell.length_a   1.000
_cell.length_b   1.000
_cell.length_c   1.000
_cell.angle_alpha   90.00
_cell.angle_beta   90.00
_cell.angle_gamma   90.00
#
_symmetry.space_group_name_H-M   'P 1'
#
loop_
_entity.id
_entity.type
_entity.pdbx_description
1 polymer ?
#
loop_
_entity_poly.entity_id
_entity_poly.type
_entity_poly.pdbx_seq_one_letter_code
_entity_poly.pdbx_strand_id
1 'polypeptide(L)'
;MFPIEKLYRYPVKGFSAEPLTRVVVHAGQAFPLDRKFAITNGSWTFDAEGYAPRPKTDFLTLLQYEELAEYRAAYDEEENILTLAAPDNRLYKFALDDHEDCHQLSVLISTRLGSKLNGTPVIVEAQDIRFTDVSVVSTSMMNAVSLINLTSMNALETVMNTQLDPLRFRANIYFRSQTAWEELSWVGQEIMIGQVRARVVLKTRRCAATNVNPETAKRDAAIPQTLIKTFRHGDLGVYAELMDGGVIVAGDHVSLTS
;
A
#
# COMPACT_ATOMS: atom_id res chain seq x y z
N MET A 1 -7.10 13.08 20.71
CA MET A 1 -6.57 13.49 19.39
C MET A 1 -5.18 12.90 19.22
N PHE A 2 -4.89 12.28 18.07
CA PHE A 2 -3.70 11.49 17.81
C PHE A 2 -2.97 12.06 16.59
N PRO A 3 -1.73 12.56 16.70
CA PRO A 3 -1.04 13.23 15.61
C PRO A 3 -0.77 12.27 14.44
N ILE A 4 -0.97 12.77 13.22
CA ILE A 4 -0.56 12.13 11.97
C ILE A 4 0.91 12.47 11.76
N GLU A 5 1.78 11.45 11.83
CA GLU A 5 3.21 11.63 11.67
C GLU A 5 3.65 11.57 10.21
N LYS A 6 3.00 10.72 9.39
CA LYS A 6 3.40 10.47 8.00
C LYS A 6 2.20 10.18 7.12
N LEU A 7 2.29 10.63 5.87
CA LEU A 7 1.36 10.31 4.80
C LEU A 7 2.12 9.70 3.62
N TYR A 8 1.54 8.68 3.01
CA TYR A 8 2.12 8.00 1.84
C TYR A 8 1.05 7.58 0.84
N ARG A 9 1.46 7.49 -0.42
CA ARG A 9 0.74 6.77 -1.47
C ARG A 9 1.67 5.79 -2.17
N TYR A 10 1.12 4.85 -2.91
CA TYR A 10 1.85 3.78 -3.60
C TYR A 10 1.32 3.68 -5.03
N PRO A 11 1.80 4.47 -5.99
CA PRO A 11 1.22 4.51 -7.35
C PRO A 11 1.17 3.14 -8.01
N VAL A 12 2.21 2.32 -7.81
CA VAL A 12 2.29 0.96 -8.36
C VAL A 12 2.17 -0.09 -7.25
N LYS A 13 1.25 -1.04 -7.41
CA LYS A 13 1.11 -2.18 -6.50
C LYS A 13 2.44 -2.94 -6.39
N GLY A 14 2.88 -3.24 -5.15
CA GLY A 14 4.12 -3.98 -4.88
C GLY A 14 5.38 -3.13 -4.78
N PHE A 15 5.41 -1.92 -5.32
CA PHE A 15 6.59 -1.04 -5.33
C PHE A 15 6.64 -0.06 -4.15
N SER A 16 7.66 0.78 -4.09
CA SER A 16 7.95 1.69 -2.98
C SER A 16 6.85 2.74 -2.76
N ALA A 17 6.89 3.35 -1.58
CA ALA A 17 6.02 4.46 -1.20
C ALA A 17 6.51 5.78 -1.75
N GLU A 18 5.59 6.69 -2.06
CA GLU A 18 5.83 8.12 -2.24
C GLU A 18 5.37 8.87 -0.97
N PRO A 19 6.25 9.63 -0.30
CA PRO A 19 5.88 10.44 0.84
C PRO A 19 5.04 11.63 0.41
N LEU A 20 4.04 11.99 1.23
CA LEU A 20 3.21 13.14 1.01
C LEU A 20 3.28 14.06 2.24
N THR A 21 3.33 15.37 2.02
CA THR A 21 3.15 16.37 3.09
C THR A 21 1.68 16.71 3.27
N ARG A 22 0.92 16.63 2.19
CA ARG A 22 -0.53 16.87 2.13
C ARG A 22 -1.16 16.06 1.02
N VAL A 23 -2.46 15.83 1.14
CA VAL A 23 -3.27 15.18 0.10
C VAL A 23 -4.66 15.80 0.06
N VAL A 24 -5.15 16.07 -1.16
CA VAL A 24 -6.55 16.44 -1.40
C VAL A 24 -7.33 15.15 -1.62
N VAL A 25 -8.40 14.96 -0.86
CA VAL A 25 -9.22 13.74 -0.92
C VAL A 25 -10.67 14.06 -1.25
N HIS A 26 -11.38 13.08 -1.77
CA HIS A 26 -12.78 13.15 -2.11
C HIS A 26 -13.58 12.05 -1.41
N ALA A 27 -14.83 12.33 -1.09
CA ALA A 27 -15.71 11.36 -0.46
C ALA A 27 -15.81 10.07 -1.30
N GLY A 28 -15.70 8.92 -0.64
CA GLY A 28 -15.79 7.60 -1.28
C GLY A 28 -14.63 7.24 -2.19
N GLN A 29 -13.56 8.05 -2.25
CA GLN A 29 -12.40 7.77 -3.09
C GLN A 29 -11.15 7.47 -2.27
N ALA A 30 -10.25 6.67 -2.85
CA ALA A 30 -8.91 6.44 -2.32
C ALA A 30 -8.04 7.71 -2.38
N PHE A 31 -6.87 7.66 -1.77
CA PHE A 31 -5.85 8.69 -2.03
C PHE A 31 -5.55 8.74 -3.54
N PRO A 32 -5.43 9.97 -4.09
CA PRO A 32 -5.08 10.15 -5.51
C PRO A 32 -3.82 9.34 -5.88
N LEU A 33 -3.88 8.65 -7.01
CA LEU A 33 -2.84 7.78 -7.56
C LEU A 33 -2.49 6.53 -6.72
N ASP A 34 -3.08 6.35 -5.54
CA ASP A 34 -2.76 5.18 -4.72
C ASP A 34 -3.21 3.89 -5.41
N ARG A 35 -2.25 2.98 -5.69
CA ARG A 35 -2.44 1.72 -6.43
C ARG A 35 -3.19 1.90 -7.77
N LYS A 36 -2.91 3.01 -8.44
CA LYS A 36 -3.43 3.29 -9.79
C LYS A 36 -2.97 2.23 -10.78
N PHE A 37 -1.72 1.78 -10.65
CA PHE A 37 -1.11 0.78 -11.50
C PHE A 37 -0.84 -0.52 -10.75
N ALA A 38 -0.83 -1.62 -11.51
CA ALA A 38 -0.29 -2.90 -11.08
C ALA A 38 0.52 -3.54 -12.21
N ILE A 39 1.37 -4.51 -11.88
CA ILE A 39 2.05 -5.33 -12.88
C ILE A 39 1.53 -6.75 -12.72
N THR A 40 1.05 -7.36 -13.79
CA THR A 40 0.56 -8.75 -13.78
C THR A 40 1.73 -9.72 -13.56
N ASN A 41 1.45 -10.90 -13.05
CA ASN A 41 2.47 -11.95 -12.92
C ASN A 41 2.65 -12.79 -14.20
N GLY A 42 1.97 -12.41 -15.31
CA GLY A 42 2.01 -13.09 -16.59
C GLY A 42 1.13 -14.34 -16.71
N SER A 43 0.37 -14.71 -15.67
CA SER A 43 -0.48 -15.92 -15.70
C SER A 43 -1.81 -15.73 -16.44
N TRP A 44 -2.17 -14.50 -16.81
CA TRP A 44 -3.45 -14.14 -17.40
C TRP A 44 -3.33 -12.87 -18.27
N THR A 45 -4.30 -12.69 -19.18
CA THR A 45 -4.36 -11.51 -20.05
C THR A 45 -5.27 -10.45 -19.39
N PHE A 46 -4.76 -9.23 -19.29
CA PHE A 46 -5.52 -8.10 -18.78
C PHE A 46 -6.49 -7.57 -19.85
N ASP A 47 -7.73 -7.32 -19.41
CA ASP A 47 -8.77 -6.65 -20.20
C ASP A 47 -9.26 -5.45 -19.37
N ALA A 48 -9.02 -4.24 -19.84
CA ALA A 48 -9.36 -3.03 -19.11
C ALA A 48 -10.88 -2.75 -19.09
N GLU A 49 -11.60 -3.12 -20.16
CA GLU A 49 -13.03 -2.86 -20.28
C GLU A 49 -13.87 -3.86 -19.45
N GLY A 50 -13.41 -5.11 -19.37
CA GLY A 50 -14.06 -6.19 -18.62
C GLY A 50 -13.41 -6.49 -17.27
N TYR A 51 -12.58 -5.58 -16.72
CA TYR A 51 -11.83 -5.87 -15.51
C TYR A 51 -12.74 -6.08 -14.29
N ALA A 52 -12.57 -7.21 -13.64
CA ALA A 52 -13.09 -7.47 -12.30
C ALA A 52 -11.93 -7.65 -11.32
N PRO A 53 -12.06 -7.20 -10.04
CA PRO A 53 -11.01 -7.33 -9.04
C PRO A 53 -10.52 -8.78 -8.90
N ARG A 54 -9.21 -8.97 -8.92
CA ARG A 54 -8.52 -10.26 -8.90
C ARG A 54 -7.70 -10.44 -7.63
N PRO A 55 -7.41 -11.69 -7.23
CA PRO A 55 -6.52 -11.97 -6.11
C PRO A 55 -5.16 -11.27 -6.28
N LYS A 56 -4.59 -10.81 -5.17
CA LYS A 56 -3.28 -10.13 -5.19
C LYS A 56 -2.14 -11.01 -5.73
N THR A 57 -2.31 -12.33 -5.74
CA THR A 57 -1.36 -13.30 -6.30
C THR A 57 -1.28 -13.28 -7.83
N ASP A 58 -2.24 -12.64 -8.49
CA ASP A 58 -2.25 -12.46 -9.95
C ASP A 58 -1.36 -11.27 -10.38
N PHE A 59 -0.89 -10.50 -9.41
CA PHE A 59 -0.04 -9.33 -9.62
C PHE A 59 1.31 -9.51 -8.92
N LEU A 60 2.29 -8.73 -9.34
CA LEU A 60 3.56 -8.65 -8.65
C LEU A 60 3.38 -7.94 -7.30
N THR A 61 3.69 -8.65 -6.23
CA THR A 61 3.54 -8.16 -4.85
C THR A 61 4.70 -8.65 -3.98
N LEU A 62 4.99 -7.92 -2.91
CA LEU A 62 6.01 -8.32 -1.93
C LEU A 62 5.71 -9.64 -1.21
N LEU A 63 4.47 -10.16 -1.34
CA LEU A 63 4.12 -11.49 -0.84
C LEU A 63 4.89 -12.60 -1.56
N GLN A 64 5.10 -12.45 -2.87
CA GLN A 64 5.69 -13.46 -3.75
C GLN A 64 7.09 -13.05 -4.25
N TYR A 65 7.34 -11.74 -4.38
CA TYR A 65 8.52 -11.18 -5.04
C TYR A 65 9.12 -10.09 -4.15
N GLU A 66 9.97 -10.48 -3.21
CA GLU A 66 10.68 -9.55 -2.32
C GLU A 66 11.62 -8.62 -3.07
N GLU A 67 12.11 -9.04 -4.23
CA GLU A 67 12.99 -8.25 -5.09
C GLU A 67 12.38 -6.93 -5.56
N LEU A 68 11.05 -6.82 -5.55
CA LEU A 68 10.39 -5.55 -5.88
C LEU A 68 10.76 -4.42 -4.91
N ALA A 69 11.13 -4.76 -3.67
CA ALA A 69 11.57 -3.78 -2.69
C ALA A 69 12.95 -3.18 -3.00
N GLU A 70 13.71 -3.76 -3.94
CA GLU A 70 14.99 -3.20 -4.41
C GLU A 70 14.80 -1.94 -5.26
N TYR A 71 13.61 -1.77 -5.85
CA TYR A 71 13.31 -0.65 -6.73
C TYR A 71 12.62 0.49 -5.98
N ARG A 72 13.03 1.73 -6.27
CA ARG A 72 12.31 2.92 -5.84
C ARG A 72 11.52 3.45 -7.02
N ALA A 73 10.19 3.45 -6.88
CA ALA A 73 9.27 3.92 -7.91
C ALA A 73 8.81 5.35 -7.60
N ALA A 74 8.75 6.19 -8.63
CA ALA A 74 8.11 7.49 -8.61
C ALA A 74 7.30 7.65 -9.89
N TYR A 75 6.09 8.23 -9.77
CA TYR A 75 5.21 8.46 -10.91
C TYR A 75 4.89 9.93 -11.07
N ASP A 76 5.21 10.44 -12.25
CA ASP A 76 4.85 11.78 -12.69
C ASP A 76 3.52 11.71 -13.44
N GLU A 77 2.48 12.33 -12.88
CA GLU A 77 1.12 12.32 -13.45
C GLU A 77 1.00 13.24 -14.68
N GLU A 78 1.72 14.35 -14.71
CA GLU A 78 1.65 15.33 -15.81
C GLU A 78 2.28 14.76 -17.07
N GLU A 79 3.45 14.11 -16.94
CA GLU A 79 4.20 13.51 -18.05
C GLU A 79 3.80 12.05 -18.31
N ASN A 80 2.97 11.44 -17.46
CA ASN A 80 2.62 10.01 -17.47
C ASN A 80 3.85 9.08 -17.46
N ILE A 81 4.89 9.46 -16.69
CA ILE A 81 6.17 8.76 -16.63
C ILE A 81 6.33 8.01 -15.31
N LEU A 82 6.55 6.70 -15.38
CA LEU A 82 7.04 5.90 -14.27
C LEU A 82 8.56 5.88 -14.26
N THR A 83 9.17 6.35 -13.18
CA THR A 83 10.61 6.25 -12.94
C THR A 83 10.89 5.14 -11.94
N LEU A 84 11.78 4.20 -12.28
CA LEU A 84 12.31 3.19 -11.38
C LEU A 84 13.79 3.42 -11.16
N ALA A 85 14.19 3.65 -9.90
CA ALA A 85 15.60 3.58 -9.51
C ALA A 85 15.90 2.13 -9.11
N ALA A 86 16.85 1.50 -9.82
CA ALA A 86 17.27 0.12 -9.58
C ALA A 86 18.34 0.03 -8.49
N PRO A 87 18.67 -1.18 -7.97
CA PRO A 87 19.68 -1.36 -6.91
C PRO A 87 21.08 -0.86 -7.26
N ASP A 88 21.42 -0.79 -8.55
CA ASP A 88 22.69 -0.27 -9.05
C ASP A 88 22.67 1.25 -9.28
N ASN A 89 21.65 1.95 -8.78
CA ASN A 89 21.37 3.37 -8.92
C ASN A 89 21.08 3.84 -10.37
N ARG A 90 20.87 2.92 -11.30
CA ARG A 90 20.35 3.29 -12.62
C ARG A 90 18.92 3.74 -12.53
N LEU A 91 18.61 4.80 -13.26
CA LEU A 91 17.27 5.32 -13.42
C LEU A 91 16.71 4.87 -14.77
N TYR A 92 15.56 4.21 -14.71
CA TYR A 92 14.77 3.84 -15.87
C TYR A 92 13.50 4.68 -15.89
N LYS A 93 13.17 5.25 -17.04
CA LYS A 93 11.96 6.04 -17.24
C LYS A 93 11.13 5.37 -18.31
N PHE A 94 9.82 5.26 -18.04
CA PHE A 94 8.85 4.60 -18.92
C PHE A 94 7.64 5.50 -19.07
N ALA A 95 7.38 5.98 -20.29
CA ALA A 95 6.11 6.62 -20.63
C ALA A 95 5.03 5.54 -20.69
N LEU A 96 4.03 5.62 -19.82
CA LEU A 96 3.05 4.52 -19.66
C LEU A 96 1.98 4.47 -20.76
N ASP A 97 1.94 5.46 -21.64
CA ASP A 97 1.17 5.51 -22.88
C ASP A 97 1.99 5.09 -24.10
N ASP A 98 3.29 4.84 -23.96
CA ASP A 98 4.14 4.30 -25.01
C ASP A 98 4.29 2.78 -24.90
N HIS A 99 3.96 2.06 -25.96
CA HIS A 99 3.97 0.60 -25.97
C HIS A 99 5.40 0.00 -25.85
N GLU A 100 6.40 0.66 -26.43
CA GLU A 100 7.79 0.19 -26.37
C GLU A 100 8.36 0.37 -24.96
N ASP A 101 8.07 1.49 -24.29
CA ASP A 101 8.46 1.73 -22.90
C ASP A 101 7.80 0.74 -21.94
N CYS A 102 6.51 0.47 -22.12
CA CYS A 102 5.82 -0.58 -21.37
C CYS A 102 6.44 -1.98 -21.61
N HIS A 103 6.85 -2.28 -22.82
CA HIS A 103 7.57 -3.52 -23.14
C HIS A 103 8.94 -3.57 -22.47
N GLN A 104 9.71 -2.49 -22.50
CA GLN A 104 11.01 -2.40 -21.81
C GLN A 104 10.87 -2.55 -20.29
N LEU A 105 9.83 -2.00 -19.68
CA LEU A 105 9.50 -2.24 -18.28
C LEU A 105 9.27 -3.75 -18.02
N SER A 106 8.51 -4.41 -18.89
CA SER A 106 8.25 -5.86 -18.80
C SER A 106 9.57 -6.65 -18.91
N VAL A 107 10.48 -6.26 -19.80
CA VAL A 107 11.79 -6.89 -19.96
C VAL A 107 12.66 -6.69 -18.72
N LEU A 108 12.71 -5.47 -18.18
CA LEU A 108 13.45 -5.17 -16.94
C LEU A 108 13.00 -6.07 -15.78
N ILE A 109 11.69 -6.15 -15.55
CA ILE A 109 11.11 -6.97 -14.50
C ILE A 109 11.32 -8.47 -14.75
N SER A 110 11.15 -8.92 -15.99
CA SER A 110 11.39 -10.32 -16.36
C SER A 110 12.85 -10.73 -16.15
N THR A 111 13.77 -9.86 -16.49
CA THR A 111 15.21 -10.08 -16.27
C THR A 111 15.53 -10.25 -14.79
N ARG A 112 14.90 -9.45 -13.92
CA ARG A 112 15.13 -9.51 -12.47
C ARG A 112 14.47 -10.70 -11.80
N LEU A 113 13.26 -11.05 -12.18
CA LEU A 113 12.46 -12.09 -11.51
C LEU A 113 12.64 -13.49 -12.14
N GLY A 114 12.97 -13.54 -13.40
CA GLY A 114 13.29 -14.80 -14.11
C GLY A 114 12.20 -15.86 -14.00
N SER A 115 12.59 -17.08 -13.63
CA SER A 115 11.71 -18.23 -13.52
C SER A 115 10.66 -18.16 -12.40
N LYS A 116 10.65 -17.13 -11.57
CA LYS A 116 9.59 -16.90 -10.58
C LYS A 116 8.29 -16.40 -11.21
N LEU A 117 8.34 -15.87 -12.44
CA LEU A 117 7.17 -15.41 -13.18
C LEU A 117 6.42 -16.57 -13.83
N ASN A 118 5.10 -16.41 -13.97
CA ASN A 118 4.25 -17.37 -14.66
C ASN A 118 4.10 -17.07 -16.18
N GLY A 119 4.65 -15.95 -16.63
CA GLY A 119 4.63 -15.49 -18.02
C GLY A 119 5.15 -14.06 -18.12
N THR A 120 4.84 -13.35 -19.18
CA THR A 120 5.29 -11.97 -19.40
C THR A 120 4.52 -11.00 -18.47
N PRO A 121 5.22 -10.27 -17.58
CA PRO A 121 4.57 -9.27 -16.75
C PRO A 121 4.18 -8.05 -17.60
N VAL A 122 3.00 -7.49 -17.33
CA VAL A 122 2.49 -6.31 -18.05
C VAL A 122 2.03 -5.29 -17.03
N ILE A 123 2.43 -4.01 -17.18
CA ILE A 123 1.87 -2.93 -16.40
C ILE A 123 0.45 -2.64 -16.87
N VAL A 124 -0.47 -2.47 -15.92
CA VAL A 124 -1.90 -2.32 -16.19
C VAL A 124 -2.48 -1.18 -15.38
N GLU A 125 -3.44 -0.49 -15.99
CA GLU A 125 -4.30 0.51 -15.41
C GLU A 125 -5.74 0.20 -15.84
N ALA A 126 -6.72 0.45 -14.98
CA ALA A 126 -8.13 0.40 -15.34
C ALA A 126 -8.84 1.61 -14.75
N GLN A 127 -9.80 2.13 -15.51
CA GLN A 127 -10.58 3.30 -15.12
C GLN A 127 -11.30 3.02 -13.79
N ASP A 128 -11.24 3.96 -12.86
CA ASP A 128 -11.90 3.90 -11.54
C ASP A 128 -11.52 2.69 -10.67
N ILE A 129 -10.48 1.96 -11.06
CA ILE A 129 -9.96 0.82 -10.32
C ILE A 129 -8.72 1.23 -9.51
N ARG A 130 -8.63 0.68 -8.29
CA ARG A 130 -7.43 0.69 -7.46
C ARG A 130 -7.04 -0.75 -7.16
N PHE A 131 -5.81 -1.10 -7.48
CA PHE A 131 -5.29 -2.46 -7.30
C PHE A 131 -4.90 -2.75 -5.85
N THR A 132 -5.80 -2.45 -4.91
CA THR A 132 -5.60 -2.71 -3.48
C THR A 132 -5.79 -4.19 -3.16
N ASP A 133 -5.27 -4.65 -2.01
CA ASP A 133 -5.45 -6.04 -1.58
C ASP A 133 -6.90 -6.35 -1.16
N VAL A 134 -7.66 -5.31 -0.84
CA VAL A 134 -9.07 -5.41 -0.41
C VAL A 134 -10.08 -5.13 -1.52
N SER A 135 -9.62 -4.86 -2.75
CA SER A 135 -10.49 -4.63 -3.91
C SER A 135 -11.41 -5.82 -4.21
N VAL A 136 -10.97 -7.04 -3.90
CA VAL A 136 -11.77 -8.27 -4.05
C VAL A 136 -12.91 -8.39 -3.04
N VAL A 137 -12.96 -7.56 -2.00
CA VAL A 137 -14.01 -7.59 -0.97
C VAL A 137 -15.24 -6.84 -1.45
N SER A 138 -15.05 -5.60 -1.91
CA SER A 138 -16.09 -4.76 -2.51
C SER A 138 -15.48 -3.54 -3.19
N THR A 139 -16.27 -2.85 -4.02
CA THR A 139 -15.87 -1.58 -4.65
C THR A 139 -15.59 -0.48 -3.60
N SER A 140 -16.35 -0.41 -2.51
CA SER A 140 -16.10 0.56 -1.45
C SER A 140 -14.79 0.28 -0.71
N MET A 141 -14.50 -1.00 -0.43
CA MET A 141 -13.23 -1.40 0.18
C MET A 141 -12.02 -1.11 -0.72
N MET A 142 -12.18 -1.15 -2.03
CA MET A 142 -11.12 -0.79 -2.98
C MET A 142 -10.61 0.64 -2.76
N ASN A 143 -11.50 1.55 -2.38
CA ASN A 143 -11.23 2.96 -2.15
C ASN A 143 -10.88 3.30 -0.69
N ALA A 144 -10.89 2.33 0.21
CA ALA A 144 -10.59 2.57 1.61
C ALA A 144 -9.11 2.95 1.80
N VAL A 145 -8.87 3.95 2.65
CA VAL A 145 -7.52 4.34 3.06
C VAL A 145 -7.07 3.52 4.26
N SER A 146 -5.79 3.21 4.32
CA SER A 146 -5.21 2.40 5.40
C SER A 146 -4.50 3.25 6.43
N LEU A 147 -4.79 3.00 7.72
CA LEU A 147 -4.19 3.69 8.85
C LEU A 147 -3.39 2.72 9.72
N ILE A 148 -2.19 3.14 10.13
CA ILE A 148 -1.35 2.43 11.10
C ILE A 148 -1.18 3.28 12.35
N ASN A 149 -1.43 2.66 13.50
CA ASN A 149 -1.09 3.20 14.79
C ASN A 149 0.37 2.83 15.14
N LEU A 150 1.26 3.81 15.18
CA LEU A 150 2.67 3.61 15.49
C LEU A 150 2.89 3.10 16.92
N THR A 151 1.97 3.39 17.85
CA THR A 151 2.02 2.82 19.21
C THR A 151 1.79 1.30 19.20
N SER A 152 0.88 0.82 18.34
CA SER A 152 0.67 -0.62 18.12
C SER A 152 1.89 -1.27 17.47
N MET A 153 2.52 -0.57 16.51
CA MET A 153 3.77 -1.03 15.89
C MET A 153 4.90 -1.12 16.93
N ASN A 154 5.07 -0.12 17.80
CA ASN A 154 6.09 -0.13 18.86
C ASN A 154 5.86 -1.29 19.86
N ALA A 155 4.61 -1.64 20.16
CA ALA A 155 4.32 -2.82 20.99
C ALA A 155 4.77 -4.13 20.31
N LEU A 156 4.61 -4.23 18.99
CA LEU A 156 5.11 -5.36 18.21
C LEU A 156 6.65 -5.39 18.21
N GLU A 157 7.32 -4.25 17.98
CA GLU A 157 8.78 -4.11 18.02
C GLU A 157 9.36 -4.56 19.34
N THR A 158 8.72 -4.18 20.46
CA THR A 158 9.12 -4.57 21.82
C THR A 158 9.15 -6.10 21.96
N VAL A 159 8.09 -6.78 21.48
CA VAL A 159 8.02 -8.25 21.56
C VAL A 159 9.03 -8.92 20.62
N MET A 160 9.27 -8.34 19.45
CA MET A 160 10.23 -8.86 18.49
C MET A 160 11.68 -8.53 18.84
N ASN A 161 11.89 -7.63 19.79
CA ASN A 161 13.21 -7.07 20.16
C ASN A 161 13.97 -6.55 18.91
N THR A 162 13.24 -5.85 18.02
CA THR A 162 13.81 -5.29 16.79
C THR A 162 13.02 -4.08 16.34
N GLN A 163 13.67 -3.12 15.73
CA GLN A 163 13.02 -2.00 15.08
C GLN A 163 12.46 -2.43 13.72
N LEU A 164 11.27 -1.95 13.38
CA LEU A 164 10.61 -2.22 12.13
C LEU A 164 10.47 -0.92 11.33
N ASP A 165 10.81 -0.97 10.05
CA ASP A 165 10.44 0.12 9.16
C ASP A 165 8.91 0.16 8.99
N PRO A 166 8.21 1.27 9.28
CA PRO A 166 6.76 1.40 9.11
C PRO A 166 6.29 1.08 7.68
N LEU A 167 7.11 1.32 6.67
CA LEU A 167 6.78 1.07 5.26
C LEU A 167 6.55 -0.41 4.94
N ARG A 168 6.94 -1.34 5.82
CA ARG A 168 6.55 -2.77 5.71
C ARG A 168 5.03 -2.95 5.67
N PHE A 169 4.30 -2.08 6.34
CA PHE A 169 2.84 -2.15 6.44
C PHE A 169 2.11 -1.48 5.28
N ARG A 170 2.80 -0.66 4.49
CA ARG A 170 2.30 -0.04 3.26
C ARG A 170 0.98 0.71 3.45
N ALA A 171 0.87 1.45 4.54
CA ALA A 171 -0.32 2.25 4.85
C ALA A 171 -0.24 3.67 4.25
N ASN A 172 -1.41 4.31 4.14
CA ASN A 172 -1.52 5.68 3.66
C ASN A 172 -1.27 6.69 4.79
N ILE A 173 -1.73 6.39 6.01
CA ILE A 173 -1.67 7.29 7.16
C ILE A 173 -0.99 6.56 8.31
N TYR A 174 0.03 7.19 8.88
CA TYR A 174 0.69 6.73 10.10
C TYR A 174 0.44 7.77 11.19
N PHE A 175 -0.23 7.35 12.25
CA PHE A 175 -0.57 8.19 13.39
C PHE A 175 -0.09 7.56 14.69
N ARG A 176 -0.04 8.35 15.77
CA ARG A 176 0.37 7.86 17.08
C ARG A 176 -0.71 8.11 18.10
N SER A 177 -1.25 7.04 18.65
CA SER A 177 -2.18 7.10 19.78
C SER A 177 -1.47 6.90 21.13
N GLN A 178 -2.24 6.97 22.22
CA GLN A 178 -1.69 6.75 23.57
C GLN A 178 -1.61 5.26 23.92
N THR A 179 -2.52 4.44 23.37
CA THR A 179 -2.65 3.03 23.71
C THR A 179 -2.47 2.14 22.49
N ALA A 180 -1.63 1.12 22.60
CA ALA A 180 -1.48 0.14 21.53
C ALA A 180 -2.79 -0.63 21.30
N TRP A 181 -3.08 -0.91 20.03
CA TRP A 181 -4.23 -1.68 19.55
C TRP A 181 -5.59 -1.00 19.70
N GLU A 182 -5.67 0.24 20.20
CA GLU A 182 -6.95 0.93 20.38
C GLU A 182 -7.68 1.13 19.04
N GLU A 183 -6.95 1.33 17.94
CA GLU A 183 -7.53 1.49 16.61
C GLU A 183 -8.35 0.27 16.16
N LEU A 184 -8.03 -0.91 16.67
CA LEU A 184 -8.77 -2.13 16.34
C LEU A 184 -10.19 -2.16 16.90
N SER A 185 -10.49 -1.35 17.91
CA SER A 185 -11.82 -1.17 18.47
C SER A 185 -12.68 -0.16 17.71
N TRP A 186 -12.11 0.59 16.77
CA TRP A 186 -12.81 1.64 16.03
C TRP A 186 -13.67 1.13 14.88
N VAL A 187 -13.60 -0.16 14.54
CA VAL A 187 -14.39 -0.73 13.44
C VAL A 187 -15.89 -0.47 13.67
N GLY A 188 -16.54 0.13 12.66
CA GLY A 188 -17.92 0.60 12.69
C GLY A 188 -18.09 2.04 13.20
N GLN A 189 -17.05 2.66 13.76
CA GLN A 189 -17.10 4.02 14.28
C GLN A 189 -16.67 5.05 13.23
N GLU A 190 -17.12 6.28 13.42
CA GLU A 190 -16.66 7.43 12.65
C GLU A 190 -15.48 8.08 13.36
N ILE A 191 -14.52 8.52 12.55
CA ILE A 191 -13.32 9.24 12.99
C ILE A 191 -13.18 10.52 12.18
N MET A 192 -12.47 11.48 12.75
CA MET A 192 -11.95 12.62 12.02
C MET A 192 -10.48 12.38 11.67
N ILE A 193 -10.11 12.67 10.43
CA ILE A 193 -8.73 12.70 9.93
C ILE A 193 -8.47 14.13 9.49
N GLY A 194 -7.87 14.96 10.36
CA GLY A 194 -7.90 16.40 10.20
C GLY A 194 -9.34 16.91 10.24
N GLN A 195 -9.80 17.47 9.12
CA GLN A 195 -11.19 17.94 8.94
C GLN A 195 -12.07 16.96 8.13
N VAL A 196 -11.53 15.83 7.69
CA VAL A 196 -12.22 14.84 6.88
C VAL A 196 -12.82 13.78 7.77
N ARG A 197 -14.15 13.57 7.67
CA ARG A 197 -14.81 12.44 8.32
C ARG A 197 -14.51 11.16 7.55
N ALA A 198 -14.27 10.09 8.30
CA ALA A 198 -14.09 8.76 7.75
C ALA A 198 -14.79 7.73 8.65
N ARG A 199 -15.19 6.59 8.08
CA ARG A 199 -15.72 5.45 8.83
C ARG A 199 -14.72 4.32 8.80
N VAL A 200 -14.34 3.82 9.96
CA VAL A 200 -13.48 2.64 10.06
C VAL A 200 -14.30 1.40 9.72
N VAL A 201 -13.88 0.67 8.68
CA VAL A 201 -14.69 -0.42 8.11
C VAL A 201 -14.10 -1.80 8.34
N LEU A 202 -12.78 -1.92 8.49
CA LEU A 202 -12.15 -3.23 8.63
C LEU A 202 -10.80 -3.13 9.36
N LYS A 203 -10.45 -4.14 10.14
CA LYS A 203 -9.08 -4.35 10.65
C LYS A 203 -8.17 -4.82 9.52
N THR A 204 -6.91 -4.39 9.54
CA THR A 204 -5.95 -4.80 8.51
C THR A 204 -5.21 -6.05 8.94
N ARG A 205 -5.65 -7.21 8.46
CA ARG A 205 -4.93 -8.47 8.68
C ARG A 205 -3.62 -8.49 7.90
N ARG A 206 -2.53 -8.81 8.58
CA ARG A 206 -1.20 -8.80 7.99
C ARG A 206 -0.83 -10.14 7.36
N CYS A 207 -0.19 -10.08 6.21
CA CYS A 207 0.33 -11.24 5.49
C CYS A 207 1.86 -11.21 5.45
N ALA A 208 2.49 -12.26 4.94
CA ALA A 208 3.95 -12.39 4.89
C ALA A 208 4.67 -11.35 4.02
N ALA A 209 3.94 -10.50 3.28
CA ALA A 209 4.54 -9.35 2.61
C ALA A 209 5.20 -8.39 3.61
N THR A 210 4.66 -8.26 4.84
CA THR A 210 5.23 -7.42 5.90
C THR A 210 6.57 -7.93 6.45
N ASN A 211 6.93 -9.18 6.15
CA ASN A 211 8.23 -9.73 6.53
C ASN A 211 9.37 -9.18 5.68
N VAL A 212 9.05 -8.60 4.51
CA VAL A 212 10.04 -8.01 3.60
C VAL A 212 10.49 -6.65 4.15
N ASN A 213 11.79 -6.50 4.28
CA ASN A 213 12.40 -5.22 4.62
C ASN A 213 12.42 -4.33 3.37
N PRO A 214 11.82 -3.11 3.42
CA PRO A 214 11.74 -2.24 2.26
C PRO A 214 13.09 -1.64 1.82
N GLU A 215 14.12 -1.69 2.69
CA GLU A 215 15.45 -1.18 2.35
C GLU A 215 16.36 -2.27 1.78
N THR A 216 16.27 -3.49 2.34
CA THR A 216 17.21 -4.58 2.00
C THR A 216 16.59 -5.67 1.12
N ALA A 217 15.27 -5.60 0.86
CA ALA A 217 14.49 -6.62 0.15
C ALA A 217 14.56 -8.02 0.76
N LYS A 218 14.99 -8.16 2.02
CA LYS A 218 15.10 -9.44 2.71
C LYS A 218 13.88 -9.71 3.58
N ARG A 219 13.48 -10.97 3.70
CA ARG A 219 12.47 -11.42 4.68
C ARG A 219 13.15 -11.63 6.03
N ASP A 220 13.37 -10.56 6.77
CA ASP A 220 14.12 -10.52 8.03
C ASP A 220 13.23 -10.46 9.28
N ALA A 221 11.91 -10.54 9.11
CA ALA A 221 10.93 -10.48 10.19
C ALA A 221 9.89 -11.60 10.07
N ALA A 222 9.21 -11.92 11.19
CA ALA A 222 8.13 -12.90 11.26
C ALA A 222 6.83 -12.24 11.82
N ILE A 223 6.43 -11.10 11.21
CA ILE A 223 5.39 -10.21 11.74
C ILE A 223 4.03 -10.92 11.92
N PRO A 224 3.43 -11.58 10.90
CA PRO A 224 2.12 -12.21 11.08
C PRO A 224 2.13 -13.32 12.14
N GLN A 225 3.20 -14.10 12.21
CA GLN A 225 3.36 -15.17 13.19
C GLN A 225 3.47 -14.61 14.61
N THR A 226 4.22 -13.52 14.79
CA THR A 226 4.38 -12.85 16.10
C THR A 226 3.06 -12.25 16.56
N LEU A 227 2.31 -11.58 15.67
CA LEU A 227 0.98 -11.05 15.98
C LEU A 227 0.05 -12.15 16.50
N ILE A 228 -0.07 -13.26 15.77
CA ILE A 228 -0.93 -14.39 16.15
C ILE A 228 -0.48 -15.03 17.46
N LYS A 229 0.81 -15.30 17.59
CA LYS A 229 1.35 -16.01 18.76
C LYS A 229 1.25 -15.20 20.05
N THR A 230 1.57 -13.89 19.98
CA THR A 230 1.70 -13.04 21.16
C THR A 230 0.42 -12.28 21.47
N PHE A 231 -0.19 -11.65 20.45
CA PHE A 231 -1.35 -10.78 20.65
C PHE A 231 -2.69 -11.47 20.37
N ARG A 232 -2.66 -12.75 19.92
CA ARG A 232 -3.86 -13.56 19.64
C ARG A 232 -4.73 -13.02 18.49
N HIS A 233 -4.19 -12.14 17.65
CA HIS A 233 -4.80 -11.66 16.40
C HIS A 233 -3.72 -11.48 15.33
N GLY A 234 -4.13 -11.40 14.05
CA GLY A 234 -3.21 -11.14 12.93
C GLY A 234 -3.27 -9.71 12.40
N ASP A 235 -3.87 -8.78 13.16
CA ASP A 235 -4.22 -7.46 12.69
C ASP A 235 -3.25 -6.41 13.23
N LEU A 236 -2.95 -5.38 12.41
CA LEU A 236 -2.24 -4.17 12.80
C LEU A 236 -2.71 -3.04 11.88
N GLY A 237 -3.40 -2.04 12.45
CA GLY A 237 -4.04 -0.96 11.72
C GLY A 237 -5.43 -1.29 11.19
N VAL A 238 -6.02 -0.34 10.53
CA VAL A 238 -7.42 -0.38 10.05
C VAL A 238 -7.53 0.21 8.64
N TYR A 239 -8.64 -0.10 7.98
CA TYR A 239 -9.11 0.59 6.78
C TYR A 239 -10.27 1.52 7.13
N ALA A 240 -10.31 2.69 6.50
CA ALA A 240 -11.39 3.65 6.65
C ALA A 240 -11.87 4.15 5.28
N GLU A 241 -13.18 4.29 5.12
CA GLU A 241 -13.82 4.96 3.98
C GLU A 241 -13.92 6.44 4.29
N LEU A 242 -13.48 7.29 3.35
CA LEU A 242 -13.60 8.73 3.47
C LEU A 242 -15.06 9.15 3.18
N MET A 243 -15.69 9.82 4.13
CA MET A 243 -17.09 10.25 4.02
C MET A 243 -17.20 11.66 3.45
N ASP A 244 -16.19 12.49 3.63
CA ASP A 244 -16.12 13.85 3.13
C ASP A 244 -14.88 14.04 2.23
N GLY A 245 -14.93 15.06 1.39
CA GLY A 245 -13.75 15.61 0.72
C GLY A 245 -13.05 16.62 1.63
N GLY A 246 -11.80 16.90 1.31
CA GLY A 246 -11.01 17.88 2.06
C GLY A 246 -9.52 17.74 1.83
N VAL A 247 -8.74 18.34 2.73
CA VAL A 247 -7.28 18.26 2.72
C VAL A 247 -6.83 17.59 4.02
N ILE A 248 -5.96 16.60 3.90
CA ILE A 248 -5.27 15.97 5.03
C ILE A 248 -3.80 16.36 4.95
N VAL A 249 -3.22 16.78 6.06
CA VAL A 249 -1.84 17.29 6.16
C VAL A 249 -1.08 16.46 7.21
N ALA A 250 0.20 16.20 6.97
CA ALA A 250 1.07 15.68 8.03
C ALA A 250 1.14 16.68 9.19
N GLY A 251 0.88 16.22 10.43
CA GLY A 251 0.70 17.08 11.60
C GLY A 251 -0.77 17.29 12.00
N ASP A 252 -1.74 16.98 11.14
CA ASP A 252 -3.14 16.88 11.53
C ASP A 252 -3.34 15.78 12.59
N HIS A 253 -4.58 15.63 13.07
CA HIS A 253 -4.89 14.64 14.09
C HIS A 253 -5.97 13.68 13.63
N VAL A 254 -5.85 12.43 14.06
CA VAL A 254 -6.96 11.47 14.06
C VAL A 254 -7.70 11.59 15.41
N SER A 255 -9.02 11.55 15.39
CA SER A 255 -9.84 11.49 16.62
C SER A 255 -11.14 10.75 16.37
N LEU A 256 -11.68 10.09 17.41
CA LEU A 256 -13.03 9.56 17.39
C LEU A 256 -14.03 10.73 17.38
N THR A 257 -15.10 10.61 16.60
CA THR A 257 -16.27 11.48 16.72
C THR A 257 -17.04 11.09 17.96
N SER A 258 -17.40 12.08 18.79
CA SER A 258 -18.19 11.87 20.00
C SER A 258 -19.60 11.41 19.65
#